data_5755d1f207f5b6d5caa8a056f749244d
#
_entry.id   5755d1f207f5b6d5caa8a056f749244d
#
_cell.length_a   1.000
_cell.length_b   1.000
_cell.length_c   1.000
_cell.angle_alpha   90.00
_cell.angle_beta   90.00
_cell.angle_gamma   90.00
#
_symmetry.space_group_name_H-M   'P 1'
#
loop_
_entity.id
_entity.type
_entity.pdbx_description
1 polymer ?
#
loop_
_entity_poly.entity_id
_entity_poly.type
_entity_poly.pdbx_seq_one_letter_code
_entity_poly.pdbx_strand_id
1 'polypeptide(L)' 'MDNDKKTYIGTYKVVKIFRTSERRVILERGLTREEAKRVVNSYLDKNNSMVVFYKQFTAHKYYI' A
#
# COMPACT_ATOMS: atom_id res chain seq x y z
N MET A 1 5.35 -17.38 -16.07
CA MET A 1 5.94 -16.96 -14.85
C MET A 1 5.24 -17.52 -13.70
N ASP A 2 5.97 -18.32 -13.03
CA ASP A 2 5.39 -19.00 -11.89
C ASP A 2 5.16 -18.10 -10.72
N ASN A 3 5.85 -16.98 -10.68
CA ASN A 3 5.68 -16.05 -9.58
C ASN A 3 4.27 -15.52 -9.49
N ASP A 4 3.59 -15.47 -10.62
CA ASP A 4 2.25 -14.93 -10.64
C ASP A 4 1.29 -15.74 -9.83
N LYS A 5 1.62 -16.98 -9.55
CA LYS A 5 0.71 -17.86 -8.85
C LYS A 5 0.92 -17.87 -7.37
N LYS A 6 1.94 -17.18 -6.90
CA LYS A 6 2.19 -17.14 -5.47
C LYS A 6 1.32 -16.11 -4.80
N THR A 7 0.88 -16.45 -3.62
CA THR A 7 0.01 -15.59 -2.85
C THR A 7 0.83 -14.80 -1.85
N TYR A 8 0.59 -13.51 -1.81
CA TYR A 8 1.26 -12.64 -0.84
C TYR A 8 0.60 -12.84 0.52
N ILE A 9 1.42 -13.11 1.53
CA ILE A 9 0.92 -13.35 2.89
C ILE A 9 1.38 -12.28 3.87
N GLY A 10 2.05 -11.25 3.38
CA GLY A 10 2.51 -10.17 4.24
C GLY A 10 1.44 -9.12 4.44
N THR A 11 1.83 -8.05 5.11
CA THR A 11 0.93 -6.94 5.39
C THR A 11 1.08 -5.86 4.33
N TYR A 12 0.22 -4.85 4.43
CA TYR A 12 0.19 -3.75 3.49
C TYR A 12 0.45 -2.44 4.21
N LYS A 13 0.91 -1.46 3.46
CA LYS A 13 1.12 -0.11 3.98
C LYS A 13 0.33 0.86 3.11
N VAL A 14 -0.07 1.98 3.72
CA VAL A 14 -0.78 3.05 3.02
C VAL A 14 0.15 4.23 2.94
N VAL A 15 0.27 4.79 1.74
CA VAL A 15 1.24 5.84 1.45
C VAL A 15 0.52 7.01 0.80
N LYS A 16 0.85 8.21 1.25
CA LYS A 16 0.37 9.44 0.64
C LYS A 16 1.48 10.01 -0.23
N ILE A 17 1.15 10.30 -1.47
CA ILE A 17 2.12 10.81 -2.45
C ILE A 17 1.69 12.22 -2.81
N PHE A 18 2.57 13.18 -2.59
CA PHE A 18 2.30 14.57 -2.91
C PHE A 18 2.69 14.84 -4.35
N ARG A 19 1.74 15.34 -5.13
CA ARG A 19 1.94 15.47 -6.57
C ARG A 19 3.00 16.50 -6.93
N THR A 20 3.03 17.60 -6.21
CA THR A 20 3.92 18.68 -6.57
C THR A 20 5.38 18.38 -6.22
N SER A 21 5.60 17.70 -5.12
CA SER A 21 6.96 17.45 -4.64
C SER A 21 7.36 16.00 -4.81
N GLU A 22 6.42 15.14 -5.17
CA GLU A 22 6.65 13.70 -5.28
C GLU A 22 7.12 13.08 -3.97
N ARG A 23 6.88 13.75 -2.87
CA ARG A 23 7.24 13.21 -1.58
C ARG A 23 6.25 12.14 -1.19
N ARG A 24 6.73 11.17 -0.41
CA ARG A 24 5.90 10.07 0.04
C ARG A 24 5.93 10.01 1.55
N VAL A 25 4.78 9.81 2.13
CA VAL A 25 4.64 9.68 3.57
C VAL A 25 3.88 8.41 3.85
N ILE A 26 4.43 7.57 4.71
CA ILE A 26 3.74 6.36 5.11
C ILE A 26 2.75 6.72 6.20
N LEU A 27 1.47 6.52 5.91
CA LEU A 27 0.41 6.85 6.86
C LEU A 27 0.16 5.73 7.84
N GLU A 28 0.12 4.50 7.35
CA GLU A 28 -0.09 3.33 8.20
C GLU A 28 0.60 2.14 7.59
N ARG A 29 0.88 1.16 8.44
CA ARG A 29 1.51 -0.07 8.00
C ARG A 29 0.98 -1.21 8.86
N GLY A 30 1.33 -2.45 8.48
CA GLY A 30 0.90 -3.60 9.24
C GLY A 30 -0.57 -3.92 9.06
N LEU A 31 -1.12 -3.62 7.89
CA LEU A 31 -2.55 -3.77 7.63
C LEU A 31 -2.81 -4.98 6.75
N THR A 32 -3.99 -5.56 6.90
CA THR A 32 -4.47 -6.52 5.92
C THR A 32 -4.88 -5.75 4.67
N ARG A 33 -5.11 -6.49 3.59
CA ARG A 33 -5.51 -5.85 2.35
C ARG A 33 -6.83 -5.08 2.52
N GLU A 34 -7.80 -5.68 3.21
CA GLU A 34 -9.08 -5.02 3.43
C GLU A 34 -8.93 -3.78 4.28
N GLU A 35 -8.09 -3.86 5.31
CA GLU A 35 -7.84 -2.69 6.14
C GLU A 35 -7.18 -1.59 5.34
N ALA A 36 -6.22 -1.94 4.50
CA ALA A 36 -5.53 -0.96 3.68
C ALA A 36 -6.50 -0.26 2.74
N LYS A 37 -7.39 -1.03 2.12
CA LYS A 37 -8.41 -0.45 1.25
C LYS A 37 -9.30 0.52 2.01
N ARG A 38 -9.68 0.15 3.22
CA ARG A 38 -10.54 0.97 4.03
C ARG A 38 -9.88 2.28 4.39
N VAL A 39 -8.60 2.21 4.74
CA VAL A 39 -7.84 3.41 5.07
C VAL A 39 -7.74 4.31 3.85
N VAL A 40 -7.41 3.76 2.69
CA VAL A 40 -7.32 4.55 1.46
C VAL A 40 -8.65 5.25 1.19
N ASN A 41 -9.75 4.54 1.35
CA ASN A 41 -11.06 5.12 1.08
C ASN A 41 -11.43 6.21 2.05
N SER A 42 -10.84 6.22 3.23
CA SER A 42 -11.14 7.26 4.21
C SER A 42 -10.37 8.54 3.93
N TYR A 43 -9.34 8.49 3.11
CA TYR A 43 -8.57 9.67 2.74
C TYR A 43 -9.03 10.12 1.36
N LEU A 44 -10.04 10.95 1.33
CA LEU A 44 -10.64 11.34 0.06
C LEU A 44 -10.13 12.68 -0.44
N ASP A 45 -9.06 13.17 0.13
CA ASP A 45 -8.48 14.42 -0.33
C ASP A 45 -7.85 14.20 -1.70
N LYS A 46 -8.21 15.03 -2.65
CA LYS A 46 -7.74 14.87 -4.00
C LYS A 46 -7.00 16.07 -4.54
N ASN A 47 -6.68 17.02 -3.70
CA ASN A 47 -6.15 18.26 -4.22
C ASN A 47 -4.75 18.11 -4.73
N ASN A 48 -3.80 17.86 -3.86
CA ASN A 48 -2.41 17.83 -4.25
C ASN A 48 -1.74 16.51 -3.90
N SER A 49 -2.52 15.50 -3.61
CA SER A 49 -1.94 14.24 -3.20
C SER A 49 -2.85 13.10 -3.59
N MET A 50 -2.28 11.91 -3.58
CA MET A 50 -3.05 10.69 -3.76
C MET A 50 -2.64 9.72 -2.67
N VAL A 51 -3.58 8.88 -2.27
CA VAL A 51 -3.34 7.89 -1.24
C VAL A 51 -3.52 6.52 -1.85
N VAL A 52 -2.52 5.69 -1.71
CA VAL A 52 -2.52 4.35 -2.30
C VAL A 52 -2.02 3.36 -1.26
N PHE A 53 -2.17 2.09 -1.54
CA PHE A 53 -1.60 1.08 -0.67
C PHE A 53 -0.72 0.14 -1.48
N TYR A 54 0.31 -0.35 -0.81
CA TYR A 54 1.27 -1.26 -1.41
C TYR A 54 1.51 -2.43 -0.47
N LYS A 55 2.02 -3.51 -1.03
CA LYS A 55 2.57 -4.57 -0.20
C LYS A 55 3.73 -3.99 0.60
N GLN A 56 3.71 -4.25 1.89
CA GLN A 56 4.74 -3.70 2.76
C GLN A 56 6.09 -4.37 2.55
N PHE A 57 6.07 -5.64 2.18
CA PHE A 57 7.30 -6.40 1.99
C PHE A 57 7.33 -6.98 0.60
N THR A 58 8.53 -7.13 0.04
CA THR A 58 8.69 -7.73 -1.27
C THR A 58 9.55 -8.98 -1.23
N ALA A 59 10.06 -9.35 -0.06
CA ALA A 59 10.94 -10.50 0.06
C ALA A 59 10.18 -11.79 -0.24
N HIS A 60 10.89 -12.77 -0.74
CA HIS A 60 10.31 -14.04 -1.17
C HIS A 60 9.56 -14.74 -0.05
N LYS A 61 10.00 -14.59 1.17
CA LYS A 61 9.40 -15.30 2.29
C LYS A 61 7.97 -14.85 2.59
N TYR A 62 7.53 -13.77 1.98
CA TYR A 62 6.15 -13.29 2.17
C TYR A 62 5.20 -13.80 1.09
N TYR A 63 5.64 -14.75 0.31
CA TYR A 63 4.81 -15.36 -0.73
C TYR A 63 4.77 -16.87 -0.56
N ILE A 64 3.63 -17.44 -0.82
CA ILE A 64 3.48 -18.91 -0.78
C ILE A 64 2.80 -19.42 -2.03
#